data_68610445bc63b5fd2498f0a02104c562
#
_entry.id   68610445bc63b5fd2498f0a02104c562
#
_cell.length_a   1.000
_cell.length_b   1.000
_cell.length_c   1.000
_cell.angle_alpha   90.00
_cell.angle_beta   90.00
_cell.angle_gamma   90.00
#
_symmetry.space_group_name_H-M   'P 1'
#
loop_
_entity.id
_entity.type
_entity.pdbx_description
1 polymer ?
#
loop_
_entity_poly.entity_id
_entity_poly.type
_entity_poly.pdbx_seq_one_letter_code
_entity_poly.pdbx_strand_id
1 'polypeptide(L)'
;MVKLQLPNPGLEDRIPSHTELEVLEKEEADSRPKWDNKAQYMLTCVGFCVGLGNVWRFPYLCQSHGGGAFMIPFLILLILEGIPLLHLEFAIGQRLRKGSVGVWSSIHPTLKGVGIAAMCVSFLVSLYYNTIIAWVMWYFFNSFQEPLPWSTCPLTNNRTDYIEECAKSSPVDYFWYRETLNTSTSIEDSGTIQWWLLLCLTCAWGILYVCTIRGIETTGKAVYITSTLPYLVLTIFLIRGLTLKGSVNGIVFLFTPNVTELANPVTWLDAGAQVFYSFSLAFGGLISFSSYNPIHNNCEKDAVIISVINGFTSIYAATVIYSIIGFRATERYDDCFDKNILTLINAFDLPEGNVTQDNFEQMQQLCNMTDPVTFASLNFETCDLKSLLSEGVEGTGLAFIVFTEAITKMPVSPLWLILWLLLILCLNVLLFYILFFTGIICAGSYLIAFIFVLRSGNYWLALFDSFAGSIPLLIIAFCEMFSVVYIYGIDRFNKDIEFMIGHKPNIFWQVTWRVISPLIMLVIFLFYFVVKVNEELLYSVWNPNYEEFPKPQKIGYPGWVYAIIVIIAGVPSLIIPVFAIYKAIRNCCQKRSDRTGLISSISETSVNGNLKNSE
;
A
#
# COMPACT_ATOMS: atom_id res chain seq x y z
N MET A 1 31.64 16.56 -17.41
CA MET A 1 31.08 15.72 -16.35
C MET A 1 31.94 14.47 -16.24
N VAL A 2 32.43 14.16 -15.07
CA VAL A 2 33.19 12.93 -14.80
C VAL A 2 32.24 11.75 -15.04
N LYS A 3 32.61 10.82 -15.93
CA LYS A 3 31.84 9.59 -16.18
C LYS A 3 32.09 8.65 -15.01
N LEU A 4 31.22 8.66 -14.02
CA LEU A 4 31.25 7.74 -12.90
C LEU A 4 30.52 6.46 -13.32
N GLN A 5 31.22 5.56 -13.97
CA GLN A 5 30.72 4.23 -14.32
C GLN A 5 31.60 3.19 -13.65
N LEU A 6 31.01 2.30 -12.90
CA LEU A 6 31.71 1.20 -12.25
C LEU A 6 32.10 0.14 -13.30
N PRO A 7 33.29 -0.46 -13.21
CA PRO A 7 33.72 -1.51 -14.14
C PRO A 7 32.79 -2.72 -14.03
N ASN A 8 32.23 -3.14 -15.18
CA ASN A 8 31.35 -4.29 -15.29
C ASN A 8 31.83 -5.21 -16.41
N PRO A 9 32.86 -6.01 -16.16
CA PRO A 9 33.43 -6.92 -17.17
C PRO A 9 32.42 -8.00 -17.55
N GLY A 10 32.35 -8.35 -18.86
CA GLY A 10 31.44 -9.36 -19.39
C GLY A 10 29.97 -8.88 -19.49
N LEU A 11 29.71 -7.59 -19.44
CA LEU A 11 28.35 -7.04 -19.64
C LEU A 11 27.87 -7.31 -21.06
N GLU A 12 28.73 -7.17 -22.04
CA GLU A 12 28.45 -7.41 -23.47
C GLU A 12 28.04 -8.87 -23.74
N ASP A 13 28.63 -9.83 -23.02
CA ASP A 13 28.30 -11.25 -23.15
C ASP A 13 26.96 -11.64 -22.52
N ARG A 14 26.48 -10.84 -21.57
CA ARG A 14 25.23 -11.12 -20.81
C ARG A 14 24.01 -10.47 -21.41
N ILE A 15 24.18 -9.41 -22.18
CA ILE A 15 23.11 -8.60 -22.73
C ILE A 15 23.21 -8.59 -24.24
N PRO A 16 22.18 -9.08 -24.96
CA PRO A 16 22.19 -9.12 -26.40
C PRO A 16 22.35 -7.72 -27.02
N SER A 17 23.07 -7.63 -28.13
CA SER A 17 23.14 -6.41 -28.94
C SER A 17 21.75 -6.04 -29.49
N HIS A 18 21.61 -4.83 -30.03
CA HIS A 18 20.31 -4.38 -30.58
C HIS A 18 19.85 -5.27 -31.73
N THR A 19 20.78 -5.69 -32.62
CA THR A 19 20.50 -6.58 -33.74
C THR A 19 20.12 -7.99 -33.31
N GLU A 20 20.82 -8.55 -32.33
CA GLU A 20 20.50 -9.86 -31.76
C GLU A 20 19.15 -9.83 -31.05
N LEU A 21 18.78 -8.72 -30.38
CA LEU A 21 17.50 -8.58 -29.73
C LEU A 21 16.33 -8.63 -30.71
N GLU A 22 16.46 -7.99 -31.90
CA GLU A 22 15.43 -8.06 -32.95
C GLU A 22 15.28 -9.47 -33.54
N VAL A 23 16.40 -10.22 -33.63
CA VAL A 23 16.35 -11.63 -34.04
C VAL A 23 15.67 -12.49 -33.00
N LEU A 24 16.04 -12.32 -31.73
CA LEU A 24 15.40 -13.02 -30.60
C LEU A 24 13.89 -12.74 -30.51
N GLU A 25 13.45 -11.51 -30.78
CA GLU A 25 12.03 -11.20 -30.79
C GLU A 25 11.26 -11.97 -31.86
N LYS A 26 11.89 -12.16 -33.03
CA LYS A 26 11.30 -12.95 -34.14
C LYS A 26 11.28 -14.43 -33.82
N GLU A 27 12.34 -14.97 -33.23
CA GLU A 27 12.43 -16.36 -32.82
C GLU A 27 11.46 -16.72 -31.68
N GLU A 28 11.29 -15.81 -30.72
CA GLU A 28 10.37 -15.98 -29.59
C GLU A 28 8.92 -15.66 -29.96
N ALA A 29 8.61 -15.31 -31.21
CA ALA A 29 7.30 -14.81 -31.61
C ALA A 29 6.15 -15.77 -31.27
N ASP A 30 6.38 -17.09 -31.40
CA ASP A 30 5.37 -18.12 -31.18
C ASP A 30 5.51 -18.84 -29.82
N SER A 31 6.65 -18.73 -29.16
CA SER A 31 6.94 -19.48 -27.92
C SER A 31 6.74 -18.65 -26.64
N ARG A 32 6.82 -17.33 -26.72
CA ARG A 32 6.71 -16.45 -25.57
C ARG A 32 5.36 -15.78 -25.49
N PRO A 33 4.68 -15.79 -24.31
CA PRO A 33 3.44 -15.05 -24.11
C PRO A 33 3.64 -13.55 -24.41
N LYS A 34 2.64 -12.93 -25.06
CA LYS A 34 2.59 -11.52 -25.40
C LYS A 34 1.24 -10.94 -24.95
N TRP A 35 1.19 -9.63 -24.78
CA TRP A 35 -0.08 -8.94 -24.59
C TRP A 35 -0.90 -9.00 -25.88
N ASP A 36 -2.21 -9.28 -25.80
CA ASP A 36 -3.10 -9.31 -26.95
C ASP A 36 -3.16 -7.95 -27.65
N ASN A 37 -3.12 -6.88 -26.86
CA ASN A 37 -3.13 -5.52 -27.35
C ASN A 37 -2.53 -4.53 -26.33
N LYS A 38 -2.26 -3.31 -26.78
CA LYS A 38 -1.71 -2.23 -25.95
C LYS A 38 -2.61 -1.85 -24.77
N ALA A 39 -3.94 -1.89 -24.97
CA ALA A 39 -4.90 -1.52 -23.93
C ALA A 39 -4.85 -2.53 -22.77
N GLN A 40 -4.70 -3.83 -23.05
CA GLN A 40 -4.55 -4.87 -22.04
C GLN A 40 -3.31 -4.62 -21.17
N TYR A 41 -2.15 -4.32 -21.77
CA TYR A 41 -0.94 -3.96 -21.06
C TYR A 41 -1.15 -2.72 -20.17
N MET A 42 -1.69 -1.64 -20.73
CA MET A 42 -1.92 -0.40 -20.01
C MET A 42 -2.87 -0.58 -18.82
N LEU A 43 -3.99 -1.31 -19.04
CA LEU A 43 -4.94 -1.61 -17.98
C LEU A 43 -4.34 -2.51 -16.89
N THR A 44 -3.45 -3.46 -17.27
CA THR A 44 -2.75 -4.29 -16.29
C THR A 44 -1.82 -3.44 -15.42
N CYS A 45 -1.04 -2.55 -16.03
CA CYS A 45 -0.17 -1.65 -15.28
C CYS A 45 -0.97 -0.68 -14.41
N VAL A 46 -2.06 -0.10 -14.93
CA VAL A 46 -2.97 0.76 -14.15
C VAL A 46 -3.56 0.01 -12.98
N GLY A 47 -4.12 -1.19 -13.21
CA GLY A 47 -4.73 -1.97 -12.14
C GLY A 47 -3.72 -2.48 -11.10
N PHE A 48 -2.45 -2.62 -11.48
CA PHE A 48 -1.37 -2.95 -10.55
C PHE A 48 -0.93 -1.74 -9.73
N CYS A 49 -0.87 -0.55 -10.33
CA CYS A 49 -0.51 0.68 -9.64
C CYS A 49 -1.68 1.26 -8.83
N VAL A 50 -2.92 1.12 -9.32
CA VAL A 50 -4.12 1.64 -8.66
C VAL A 50 -4.73 0.58 -7.75
N GLY A 51 -4.27 0.54 -6.52
CA GLY A 51 -4.73 -0.40 -5.49
C GLY A 51 -5.34 0.29 -4.27
N LEU A 52 -5.38 -0.42 -3.16
CA LEU A 52 -5.82 0.11 -1.86
C LEU A 52 -4.97 1.31 -1.39
N GLY A 53 -3.73 1.42 -1.84
CA GLY A 53 -2.87 2.55 -1.56
C GLY A 53 -3.47 3.88 -1.98
N ASN A 54 -4.17 3.93 -3.12
CA ASN A 54 -4.79 5.14 -3.65
C ASN A 54 -6.17 5.41 -3.03
N VAL A 55 -6.95 4.34 -2.80
CA VAL A 55 -8.34 4.48 -2.35
C VAL A 55 -8.46 4.58 -0.84
N TRP A 56 -7.57 3.96 -0.10
CA TRP A 56 -7.64 3.92 1.35
C TRP A 56 -6.48 4.67 2.03
N ARG A 57 -5.21 4.30 1.71
CA ARG A 57 -4.05 4.86 2.41
C ARG A 57 -3.84 6.34 2.10
N PHE A 58 -4.02 6.76 0.87
CA PHE A 58 -3.86 8.16 0.47
C PHE A 58 -4.84 9.11 1.18
N PRO A 59 -6.17 8.84 1.23
CA PRO A 59 -7.10 9.68 1.98
C PRO A 59 -6.80 9.74 3.48
N TYR A 60 -6.41 8.60 4.07
CA TYR A 60 -6.00 8.53 5.47
C TYR A 60 -4.77 9.43 5.74
N LEU A 61 -3.74 9.35 4.90
CA LEU A 61 -2.57 10.20 5.03
C LEU A 61 -2.90 11.69 4.85
N CYS A 62 -3.81 12.03 3.93
CA CYS A 62 -4.32 13.40 3.83
C CYS A 62 -4.96 13.84 5.15
N GLN A 63 -5.72 12.98 5.82
CA GLN A 63 -6.35 13.30 7.10
C GLN A 63 -5.33 13.52 8.21
N SER A 64 -4.34 12.63 8.32
CA SER A 64 -3.29 12.70 9.34
C SER A 64 -2.37 13.92 9.20
N HIS A 65 -2.21 14.46 7.98
CA HIS A 65 -1.27 15.53 7.67
C HIS A 65 -1.95 16.82 7.21
N GLY A 66 -3.09 17.18 7.82
CA GLY A 66 -3.74 18.47 7.61
C GLY A 66 -4.43 18.63 6.25
N GLY A 67 -5.06 17.59 5.73
CA GLY A 67 -5.87 17.63 4.53
C GLY A 67 -5.05 17.87 3.26
N GLY A 68 -5.36 18.95 2.53
CA GLY A 68 -4.71 19.29 1.27
C GLY A 68 -3.21 19.57 1.34
N ALA A 69 -2.65 19.81 2.52
CA ALA A 69 -1.21 20.01 2.69
C ALA A 69 -0.41 18.79 2.24
N PHE A 70 -0.89 17.58 2.49
CA PHE A 70 -0.24 16.34 2.09
C PHE A 70 -0.17 16.15 0.57
N MET A 71 -1.15 16.68 -0.19
CA MET A 71 -1.16 16.55 -1.65
C MET A 71 0.03 17.25 -2.31
N ILE A 72 0.55 18.33 -1.70
CA ILE A 72 1.66 19.10 -2.27
C ILE A 72 2.95 18.29 -2.32
N PRO A 73 3.50 17.75 -1.18
CA PRO A 73 4.66 16.87 -1.23
C PRO A 73 4.42 15.62 -2.07
N PHE A 74 3.23 15.02 -2.00
CA PHE A 74 2.90 13.86 -2.81
C PHE A 74 3.05 14.13 -4.31
N LEU A 75 2.48 15.22 -4.85
CA LEU A 75 2.58 15.56 -6.26
C LEU A 75 4.02 15.93 -6.67
N ILE A 76 4.76 16.63 -5.81
CA ILE A 76 6.16 16.95 -6.08
C ILE A 76 7.00 15.67 -6.18
N LEU A 77 6.86 14.75 -5.22
CA LEU A 77 7.60 13.50 -5.19
C LEU A 77 7.14 12.54 -6.29
N LEU A 78 5.86 12.56 -6.65
CA LEU A 78 5.34 11.82 -7.80
C LEU A 78 6.09 12.21 -9.09
N ILE A 79 6.31 13.51 -9.32
CA ILE A 79 7.00 14.01 -10.53
C ILE A 79 8.51 13.74 -10.46
N LEU A 80 9.15 13.98 -9.30
CA LEU A 80 10.60 13.93 -9.18
C LEU A 80 11.16 12.52 -8.92
N GLU A 81 10.34 11.60 -8.42
CA GLU A 81 10.75 10.28 -7.99
C GLU A 81 9.90 9.17 -8.62
N GLY A 82 8.58 9.26 -8.53
CA GLY A 82 7.66 8.22 -9.02
C GLY A 82 7.76 8.02 -10.53
N ILE A 83 7.58 9.09 -11.31
CA ILE A 83 7.63 9.02 -12.78
C ILE A 83 9.01 8.55 -13.30
N PRO A 84 10.15 9.08 -12.81
CA PRO A 84 11.45 8.63 -13.27
C PRO A 84 11.76 7.14 -12.96
N LEU A 85 11.36 6.66 -11.78
CA LEU A 85 11.52 5.25 -11.43
C LEU A 85 10.63 4.35 -12.27
N LEU A 86 9.37 4.73 -12.47
CA LEU A 86 8.45 3.97 -13.33
C LEU A 86 8.96 3.84 -14.75
N HIS A 87 9.49 4.94 -15.33
CA HIS A 87 10.10 4.92 -16.65
C HIS A 87 11.34 4.00 -16.68
N LEU A 88 12.17 4.03 -15.64
CA LEU A 88 13.34 3.17 -15.52
C LEU A 88 12.94 1.69 -15.50
N GLU A 89 11.96 1.29 -14.66
CA GLU A 89 11.49 -0.09 -14.58
C GLU A 89 10.90 -0.58 -15.90
N PHE A 90 10.10 0.25 -16.58
CA PHE A 90 9.54 -0.09 -17.88
C PHE A 90 10.61 -0.25 -18.95
N ALA A 91 11.56 0.69 -19.03
CA ALA A 91 12.61 0.65 -20.02
C ALA A 91 13.54 -0.55 -19.85
N ILE A 92 13.96 -0.84 -18.61
CA ILE A 92 14.87 -1.96 -18.36
C ILE A 92 14.19 -3.33 -18.55
N GLY A 93 12.92 -3.45 -18.14
CA GLY A 93 12.12 -4.65 -18.34
C GLY A 93 11.89 -4.96 -19.81
N GLN A 94 11.50 -3.95 -20.60
CA GLN A 94 11.30 -4.05 -22.05
C GLN A 94 12.61 -4.37 -22.78
N ARG A 95 13.72 -3.73 -22.39
CA ARG A 95 15.04 -3.92 -23.03
C ARG A 95 15.61 -5.31 -22.81
N LEU A 96 15.53 -5.83 -21.59
CA LEU A 96 16.15 -7.11 -21.22
C LEU A 96 15.21 -8.30 -21.39
N ARG A 97 13.91 -8.07 -21.56
CA ARG A 97 12.89 -9.12 -21.80
C ARG A 97 12.93 -10.25 -20.77
N LYS A 98 13.22 -9.93 -19.51
CA LYS A 98 13.31 -10.88 -18.39
C LYS A 98 12.47 -10.36 -17.20
N GLY A 99 12.05 -11.27 -16.32
CA GLY A 99 11.46 -10.87 -15.04
C GLY A 99 12.50 -10.23 -14.12
N SER A 100 12.06 -9.63 -13.01
CA SER A 100 12.90 -8.83 -12.10
C SER A 100 14.22 -9.50 -11.73
N VAL A 101 14.21 -10.74 -11.25
CA VAL A 101 15.44 -11.47 -10.87
C VAL A 101 16.38 -11.66 -12.07
N GLY A 102 15.81 -11.93 -13.23
CA GLY A 102 16.56 -12.11 -14.48
C GLY A 102 17.23 -10.84 -14.96
N VAL A 103 16.54 -9.71 -14.89
CA VAL A 103 17.04 -8.38 -15.26
C VAL A 103 18.28 -8.04 -14.44
N TRP A 104 18.18 -8.05 -13.13
CA TRP A 104 19.31 -7.69 -12.25
C TRP A 104 20.48 -8.65 -12.37
N SER A 105 20.21 -9.96 -12.53
CA SER A 105 21.26 -10.96 -12.78
C SER A 105 21.97 -10.74 -14.11
N SER A 106 21.29 -10.25 -15.15
CA SER A 106 21.90 -9.94 -16.46
C SER A 106 22.77 -8.69 -16.42
N ILE A 107 22.36 -7.67 -15.66
CA ILE A 107 23.17 -6.45 -15.47
C ILE A 107 24.48 -6.81 -14.76
N HIS A 108 24.40 -7.44 -13.58
CA HIS A 108 25.58 -7.93 -12.88
C HIS A 108 25.21 -9.12 -11.98
N PRO A 109 25.99 -10.20 -11.92
CA PRO A 109 25.66 -11.38 -11.12
C PRO A 109 25.47 -11.14 -9.62
N THR A 110 26.12 -10.10 -9.05
CA THR A 110 25.96 -9.71 -7.64
C THR A 110 24.64 -9.01 -7.37
N LEU A 111 24.02 -8.39 -8.39
CA LEU A 111 22.75 -7.67 -8.28
C LEU A 111 21.52 -8.59 -8.25
N LYS A 112 21.71 -9.90 -8.46
CA LYS A 112 20.59 -10.86 -8.35
C LYS A 112 19.86 -10.73 -7.01
N GLY A 113 20.58 -10.31 -5.95
CA GLY A 113 20.01 -10.04 -4.64
C GLY A 113 18.90 -8.96 -4.63
N VAL A 114 18.96 -7.97 -5.53
CA VAL A 114 17.93 -6.92 -5.67
C VAL A 114 16.59 -7.54 -6.09
N GLY A 115 16.61 -8.36 -7.13
CA GLY A 115 15.39 -9.05 -7.58
C GLY A 115 14.85 -10.06 -6.57
N ILE A 116 15.72 -10.74 -5.80
CA ILE A 116 15.28 -11.64 -4.73
C ILE A 116 14.66 -10.84 -3.57
N ALA A 117 15.23 -9.68 -3.22
CA ALA A 117 14.67 -8.78 -2.20
C ALA A 117 13.28 -8.26 -2.62
N ALA A 118 13.11 -7.85 -3.87
CA ALA A 118 11.82 -7.43 -4.43
C ALA A 118 10.77 -8.55 -4.34
N MET A 119 11.15 -9.80 -4.66
CA MET A 119 10.26 -10.96 -4.49
C MET A 119 9.92 -11.22 -3.02
N CYS A 120 10.89 -11.05 -2.11
CA CYS A 120 10.65 -11.26 -0.68
C CYS A 120 9.65 -10.23 -0.12
N VAL A 121 9.77 -8.95 -0.50
CA VAL A 121 8.80 -7.92 -0.12
C VAL A 121 7.43 -8.23 -0.70
N SER A 122 7.34 -8.58 -1.98
CA SER A 122 6.08 -8.96 -2.63
C SER A 122 5.40 -10.13 -1.92
N PHE A 123 6.17 -11.12 -1.47
CA PHE A 123 5.68 -12.24 -0.69
C PHE A 123 5.11 -11.78 0.66
N LEU A 124 5.85 -10.96 1.43
CA LEU A 124 5.40 -10.46 2.74
C LEU A 124 4.13 -9.61 2.62
N VAL A 125 4.06 -8.75 1.61
CA VAL A 125 2.87 -7.93 1.34
C VAL A 125 1.67 -8.81 0.97
N SER A 126 1.86 -9.84 0.16
CA SER A 126 0.78 -10.74 -0.23
C SER A 126 0.11 -11.46 0.93
N LEU A 127 0.84 -11.74 2.00
CA LEU A 127 0.32 -12.42 3.19
C LEU A 127 -0.80 -11.62 3.85
N TYR A 128 -0.56 -10.35 4.15
CA TYR A 128 -1.56 -9.53 4.85
C TYR A 128 -2.61 -8.92 3.92
N TYR A 129 -2.26 -8.62 2.68
CA TYR A 129 -3.23 -8.10 1.70
C TYR A 129 -4.39 -9.07 1.46
N ASN A 130 -4.10 -10.36 1.33
CA ASN A 130 -5.14 -11.37 1.12
C ASN A 130 -6.06 -11.54 2.34
N THR A 131 -5.58 -11.20 3.52
CA THR A 131 -6.41 -11.15 4.74
C THR A 131 -7.43 -10.00 4.68
N ILE A 132 -7.05 -8.85 4.12
CA ILE A 132 -8.01 -7.75 3.90
C ILE A 132 -9.14 -8.20 2.97
N ILE A 133 -8.82 -8.97 1.91
CA ILE A 133 -9.84 -9.57 1.04
C ILE A 133 -10.77 -10.49 1.84
N ALA A 134 -10.24 -11.29 2.74
CA ALA A 134 -11.07 -12.16 3.58
C ALA A 134 -12.04 -11.35 4.46
N TRP A 135 -11.60 -10.22 5.02
CA TRP A 135 -12.48 -9.31 5.77
C TRP A 135 -13.55 -8.68 4.89
N VAL A 136 -13.18 -8.25 3.67
CA VAL A 136 -14.14 -7.74 2.67
C VAL A 136 -15.18 -8.79 2.33
N MET A 137 -14.76 -10.04 2.14
CA MET A 137 -15.68 -11.15 1.84
C MET A 137 -16.63 -11.42 3.01
N TRP A 138 -16.16 -11.35 4.26
CA TRP A 138 -17.01 -11.49 5.44
C TRP A 138 -18.10 -10.41 5.49
N TYR A 139 -17.72 -9.15 5.31
CA TYR A 139 -18.70 -8.05 5.21
C TYR A 139 -19.66 -8.24 4.03
N PHE A 140 -19.14 -8.65 2.87
CA PHE A 140 -19.95 -8.90 1.68
C PHE A 140 -21.06 -9.93 1.93
N PHE A 141 -20.73 -11.07 2.55
CA PHE A 141 -21.73 -12.08 2.88
C PHE A 141 -22.77 -11.61 3.92
N ASN A 142 -22.38 -10.72 4.83
CA ASN A 142 -23.27 -10.15 5.84
C ASN A 142 -24.07 -8.93 5.33
N SER A 143 -23.82 -8.48 4.08
CA SER A 143 -24.50 -7.31 3.51
C SER A 143 -25.87 -7.61 2.89
N PHE A 144 -26.22 -8.88 2.72
CA PHE A 144 -27.47 -9.31 2.05
C PHE A 144 -28.67 -9.41 3.01
N GLN A 145 -28.66 -8.71 4.11
CA GLN A 145 -29.74 -8.71 5.09
C GLN A 145 -30.13 -7.29 5.48
N GLU A 146 -31.41 -7.12 5.84
CA GLU A 146 -31.97 -5.85 6.30
C GLU A 146 -32.76 -6.09 7.60
N PRO A 147 -32.46 -5.34 8.70
CA PRO A 147 -31.42 -4.31 8.83
C PRO A 147 -30.01 -4.90 8.78
N LEU A 148 -29.02 -4.06 8.42
CA LEU A 148 -27.62 -4.47 8.43
C LEU A 148 -27.16 -4.81 9.86
N PRO A 149 -26.32 -5.84 10.06
CA PRO A 149 -25.94 -6.33 11.41
C PRO A 149 -25.26 -5.27 12.29
N TRP A 150 -24.64 -4.29 11.69
CA TRP A 150 -23.95 -3.17 12.37
C TRP A 150 -24.77 -1.88 12.42
N SER A 151 -26.06 -1.92 12.09
CA SER A 151 -26.93 -0.74 12.17
C SER A 151 -27.42 -0.47 13.59
N THR A 152 -27.52 -1.50 14.43
CA THR A 152 -28.04 -1.41 15.82
C THR A 152 -27.18 -2.27 16.73
N CYS A 153 -27.05 -1.84 18.00
CA CYS A 153 -26.38 -2.65 19.01
C CYS A 153 -27.16 -3.93 19.32
N PRO A 154 -26.48 -5.06 19.49
CA PRO A 154 -27.13 -6.30 19.93
C PRO A 154 -27.63 -6.17 21.37
N LEU A 155 -28.74 -6.84 21.64
CA LEU A 155 -29.35 -6.89 22.99
C LEU A 155 -28.61 -7.91 23.86
N THR A 156 -28.59 -7.65 25.17
CA THR A 156 -28.10 -8.60 26.18
C THR A 156 -28.93 -9.89 26.14
N ASN A 157 -28.40 -11.00 26.63
CA ASN A 157 -29.11 -12.29 26.69
C ASN A 157 -30.51 -12.23 27.32
N ASN A 158 -30.75 -11.27 28.23
CA ASN A 158 -32.04 -11.02 28.87
C ASN A 158 -33.00 -10.16 28.02
N ARG A 159 -32.53 -9.65 26.85
CA ARG A 159 -33.29 -8.77 25.93
C ARG A 159 -33.84 -7.48 26.55
N THR A 160 -33.33 -7.05 27.68
CA THR A 160 -33.76 -5.82 28.37
C THR A 160 -32.94 -4.61 27.95
N ASP A 161 -31.63 -4.78 27.78
CA ASP A 161 -30.71 -3.69 27.54
C ASP A 161 -29.74 -4.02 26.40
N TYR A 162 -29.15 -2.99 25.81
CA TYR A 162 -28.02 -3.16 24.86
C TYR A 162 -26.77 -3.62 25.58
N ILE A 163 -25.88 -4.30 24.84
CA ILE A 163 -24.55 -4.65 25.38
C ILE A 163 -23.81 -3.35 25.72
N GLU A 164 -23.35 -3.23 26.97
CA GLU A 164 -22.72 -2.02 27.51
C GLU A 164 -21.54 -1.52 26.68
N GLU A 165 -20.70 -2.44 26.17
CA GLU A 165 -19.58 -2.11 25.30
C GLU A 165 -20.03 -1.45 23.99
N CYS A 166 -21.12 -1.94 23.39
CA CYS A 166 -21.72 -1.35 22.20
C CYS A 166 -22.39 -0.01 22.48
N ALA A 167 -23.10 0.10 23.60
CA ALA A 167 -23.78 1.34 24.00
C ALA A 167 -22.79 2.49 24.30
N LYS A 168 -21.59 2.16 24.77
CA LYS A 168 -20.50 3.13 25.02
C LYS A 168 -19.69 3.48 23.77
N SER A 169 -19.74 2.65 22.73
CA SER A 169 -19.04 2.87 21.46
C SER A 169 -20.02 3.19 20.33
N SER A 170 -19.90 2.51 19.20
CA SER A 170 -20.90 2.54 18.12
C SER A 170 -21.25 1.13 17.69
N PRO A 171 -22.43 0.88 17.10
CA PRO A 171 -22.78 -0.43 16.56
C PRO A 171 -21.78 -0.93 15.52
N VAL A 172 -21.21 0.00 14.72
CA VAL A 172 -20.23 -0.31 13.68
C VAL A 172 -18.87 -0.70 14.26
N ASP A 173 -18.40 0.05 15.28
CA ASP A 173 -17.16 -0.28 15.98
C ASP A 173 -17.26 -1.64 16.69
N TYR A 174 -18.38 -1.86 17.37
CA TYR A 174 -18.64 -3.13 18.05
C TYR A 174 -18.64 -4.31 17.07
N PHE A 175 -19.34 -4.17 15.92
CA PHE A 175 -19.37 -5.21 14.91
C PHE A 175 -17.97 -5.48 14.35
N TRP A 176 -17.17 -4.44 14.11
CA TRP A 176 -15.80 -4.58 13.63
C TRP A 176 -14.91 -5.30 14.63
N TYR A 177 -14.81 -4.76 15.85
CA TYR A 177 -13.86 -5.26 16.83
C TYR A 177 -14.30 -6.56 17.53
N ARG A 178 -15.62 -6.79 17.71
CA ARG A 178 -16.13 -7.96 18.42
C ARG A 178 -16.72 -9.04 17.54
N GLU A 179 -17.59 -8.68 16.60
CA GLU A 179 -18.28 -9.67 15.76
C GLU A 179 -17.36 -10.15 14.60
N THR A 180 -16.63 -9.23 13.97
CA THR A 180 -15.76 -9.57 12.84
C THR A 180 -14.43 -10.13 13.32
N LEU A 181 -13.64 -9.36 14.07
CA LEU A 181 -12.29 -9.70 14.47
C LEU A 181 -12.21 -10.46 15.80
N ASN A 182 -13.17 -10.24 16.69
CA ASN A 182 -13.14 -10.71 18.08
C ASN A 182 -11.79 -10.39 18.76
N THR A 183 -11.38 -9.12 18.68
CA THR A 183 -10.04 -8.66 18.98
C THR A 183 -9.66 -8.88 20.45
N SER A 184 -8.46 -9.36 20.71
CA SER A 184 -7.88 -9.43 22.05
C SER A 184 -7.39 -8.05 22.54
N THR A 185 -7.14 -7.92 23.85
CA THR A 185 -6.64 -6.68 24.45
C THR A 185 -5.11 -6.52 24.36
N SER A 186 -4.41 -7.46 23.73
CA SER A 186 -2.94 -7.42 23.54
C SER A 186 -2.52 -8.28 22.36
N ILE A 187 -1.41 -7.93 21.73
CA ILE A 187 -0.76 -8.75 20.69
C ILE A 187 -0.23 -10.08 21.25
N GLU A 188 0.05 -10.16 22.56
CA GLU A 188 0.53 -11.36 23.23
C GLU A 188 -0.57 -12.40 23.42
N ASP A 189 -1.82 -11.96 23.56
CA ASP A 189 -2.98 -12.85 23.62
C ASP A 189 -3.43 -13.25 22.22
N SER A 190 -2.86 -14.32 21.71
CA SER A 190 -3.21 -14.85 20.37
C SER A 190 -4.67 -15.30 20.27
N GLY A 191 -5.27 -15.73 21.39
CA GLY A 191 -6.64 -16.24 21.45
C GLY A 191 -6.87 -17.46 20.54
N THR A 192 -8.08 -17.56 20.00
CA THR A 192 -8.52 -18.65 19.12
C THR A 192 -8.61 -18.19 17.67
N ILE A 193 -8.50 -19.14 16.74
CA ILE A 193 -8.73 -18.89 15.31
C ILE A 193 -10.22 -18.59 15.11
N GLN A 194 -10.50 -17.51 14.36
CA GLN A 194 -11.86 -17.14 13.95
C GLN A 194 -12.23 -17.96 12.70
N TRP A 195 -13.04 -19.00 12.86
CA TRP A 195 -13.34 -19.98 11.80
C TRP A 195 -14.02 -19.33 10.58
N TRP A 196 -14.85 -18.30 10.77
CA TRP A 196 -15.52 -17.60 9.67
C TRP A 196 -14.51 -16.80 8.83
N LEU A 197 -13.55 -16.12 9.47
CA LEU A 197 -12.46 -15.44 8.76
C LEU A 197 -11.55 -16.45 8.07
N LEU A 198 -11.31 -17.61 8.66
CA LEU A 198 -10.54 -18.68 8.04
C LEU A 198 -11.21 -19.21 6.77
N LEU A 199 -12.54 -19.37 6.76
CA LEU A 199 -13.27 -19.74 5.55
C LEU A 199 -13.16 -18.66 4.46
N CYS A 200 -13.34 -17.40 4.82
CA CYS A 200 -13.17 -16.29 3.88
C CYS A 200 -11.72 -16.22 3.35
N LEU A 201 -10.72 -16.44 4.21
CA LEU A 201 -9.32 -16.48 3.81
C LEU A 201 -9.04 -17.63 2.84
N THR A 202 -9.63 -18.81 3.09
CA THR A 202 -9.53 -19.95 2.18
C THR A 202 -10.14 -19.64 0.82
N CYS A 203 -11.30 -19.02 0.77
CA CYS A 203 -11.92 -18.57 -0.47
C CYS A 203 -11.06 -17.53 -1.20
N ALA A 204 -10.50 -16.55 -0.48
CA ALA A 204 -9.64 -15.52 -1.05
C ALA A 204 -8.39 -16.12 -1.71
N TRP A 205 -7.69 -17.02 -1.02
CA TRP A 205 -6.54 -17.74 -1.60
C TRP A 205 -6.95 -18.68 -2.76
N GLY A 206 -8.14 -19.29 -2.70
CA GLY A 206 -8.68 -20.08 -3.79
C GLY A 206 -8.95 -19.26 -5.06
N ILE A 207 -9.57 -18.08 -4.92
CA ILE A 207 -9.82 -17.15 -6.03
C ILE A 207 -8.48 -16.70 -6.63
N LEU A 208 -7.52 -16.32 -5.78
CA LEU A 208 -6.19 -15.93 -6.21
C LEU A 208 -5.51 -17.03 -7.02
N TYR A 209 -5.55 -18.27 -6.54
CA TYR A 209 -4.97 -19.42 -7.24
C TYR A 209 -5.61 -19.64 -8.62
N VAL A 210 -6.94 -19.59 -8.71
CA VAL A 210 -7.65 -19.72 -10.00
C VAL A 210 -7.29 -18.59 -10.97
N CYS A 211 -7.15 -17.36 -10.48
CA CYS A 211 -6.76 -16.21 -11.31
C CYS A 211 -5.32 -16.30 -11.82
N THR A 212 -4.42 -16.98 -11.11
CA THR A 212 -2.99 -17.01 -11.43
C THR A 212 -2.52 -18.28 -12.14
N ILE A 213 -3.32 -19.37 -12.14
CA ILE A 213 -2.92 -20.70 -12.63
C ILE A 213 -2.49 -20.72 -14.10
N ARG A 214 -3.04 -19.87 -14.96
CA ARG A 214 -2.72 -19.75 -16.40
C ARG A 214 -1.86 -18.51 -16.73
N GLY A 215 -1.34 -17.81 -15.73
CA GLY A 215 -0.49 -16.64 -15.93
C GLY A 215 -1.20 -15.48 -16.65
N ILE A 216 -0.52 -14.85 -17.60
CA ILE A 216 -0.96 -13.63 -18.30
C ILE A 216 -2.25 -13.84 -19.09
N GLU A 217 -2.47 -15.02 -19.64
CA GLU A 217 -3.63 -15.29 -20.51
C GLU A 217 -4.97 -15.11 -19.79
N THR A 218 -5.08 -15.61 -18.56
CA THR A 218 -6.33 -15.53 -17.78
C THR A 218 -6.53 -14.12 -17.24
N THR A 219 -5.46 -13.51 -16.78
CA THR A 219 -5.51 -12.20 -16.14
C THR A 219 -5.70 -11.09 -17.14
N GLY A 220 -5.08 -11.17 -18.30
CA GLY A 220 -5.28 -10.17 -19.33
C GLY A 220 -6.76 -9.98 -19.71
N LYS A 221 -7.58 -11.02 -19.55
CA LYS A 221 -9.05 -10.94 -19.72
C LYS A 221 -9.76 -10.37 -18.49
N ALA A 222 -9.34 -10.73 -17.29
CA ALA A 222 -9.93 -10.24 -16.04
C ALA A 222 -9.67 -8.74 -15.83
N VAL A 223 -8.53 -8.25 -16.29
CA VAL A 223 -8.08 -6.85 -16.14
C VAL A 223 -9.08 -5.84 -16.70
N TYR A 224 -9.77 -6.14 -17.80
CA TYR A 224 -10.76 -5.23 -18.36
C TYR A 224 -11.87 -4.90 -17.34
N ILE A 225 -12.28 -5.85 -16.54
CA ILE A 225 -13.31 -5.65 -15.51
C ILE A 225 -12.68 -5.06 -14.24
N THR A 226 -11.62 -5.67 -13.74
CA THR A 226 -11.03 -5.32 -12.45
C THR A 226 -10.38 -3.94 -12.44
N SER A 227 -9.89 -3.44 -13.57
CA SER A 227 -9.33 -2.09 -13.67
C SER A 227 -10.35 -1.00 -13.97
N THR A 228 -11.50 -1.33 -14.58
CA THR A 228 -12.51 -0.30 -14.95
C THR A 228 -13.65 -0.19 -13.94
N LEU A 229 -14.07 -1.31 -13.34
CA LEU A 229 -15.16 -1.34 -12.37
C LEU A 229 -14.93 -0.40 -11.17
N PRO A 230 -13.73 -0.28 -10.59
CA PRO A 230 -13.46 0.67 -9.51
C PRO A 230 -13.81 2.12 -9.88
N TYR A 231 -13.50 2.56 -11.08
CA TYR A 231 -13.83 3.93 -11.52
C TYR A 231 -15.33 4.15 -11.67
N LEU A 232 -16.05 3.14 -12.19
CA LEU A 232 -17.51 3.20 -12.27
C LEU A 232 -18.12 3.35 -10.87
N VAL A 233 -17.68 2.52 -9.93
CA VAL A 233 -18.21 2.52 -8.55
C VAL A 233 -17.84 3.83 -7.84
N LEU A 234 -16.60 4.30 -7.95
CA LEU A 234 -16.19 5.61 -7.39
C LEU A 234 -17.03 6.75 -7.95
N THR A 235 -17.36 6.71 -9.26
CA THR A 235 -18.21 7.74 -9.88
C THR A 235 -19.63 7.71 -9.31
N ILE A 236 -20.19 6.52 -9.11
CA ILE A 236 -21.51 6.35 -8.48
C ILE A 236 -21.48 6.92 -7.05
N PHE A 237 -20.44 6.61 -6.27
CA PHE A 237 -20.26 7.13 -4.92
C PHE A 237 -20.04 8.66 -4.91
N LEU A 238 -19.31 9.22 -5.87
CA LEU A 238 -19.14 10.67 -5.98
C LEU A 238 -20.48 11.37 -6.21
N ILE A 239 -21.26 10.89 -7.18
CA ILE A 239 -22.58 11.47 -7.49
C ILE A 239 -23.48 11.39 -6.24
N ARG A 240 -23.49 10.23 -5.57
CA ARG A 240 -24.29 10.08 -4.35
C ARG A 240 -23.74 10.94 -3.22
N GLY A 241 -22.44 10.94 -2.99
CA GLY A 241 -21.77 11.73 -1.96
C GLY A 241 -22.12 13.20 -2.05
N LEU A 242 -22.04 13.79 -3.26
CA LEU A 242 -22.39 15.21 -3.51
C LEU A 242 -23.86 15.56 -3.21
N THR A 243 -24.76 14.60 -3.16
CA THR A 243 -26.18 14.82 -2.80
C THR A 243 -26.43 14.75 -1.29
N LEU A 244 -25.44 14.38 -0.47
CA LEU A 244 -25.57 14.23 0.96
C LEU A 244 -25.34 15.57 1.68
N LYS A 245 -26.06 15.80 2.80
CA LYS A 245 -25.90 16.98 3.65
C LYS A 245 -24.48 17.07 4.19
N GLY A 246 -23.82 18.22 4.05
CA GLY A 246 -22.47 18.44 4.61
C GLY A 246 -21.30 17.80 3.85
N SER A 247 -21.54 17.12 2.73
CA SER A 247 -20.48 16.54 1.88
C SER A 247 -19.45 17.57 1.41
N VAL A 248 -19.91 18.79 1.14
CA VAL A 248 -19.07 19.93 0.71
C VAL A 248 -18.07 20.29 1.80
N ASN A 249 -18.42 20.19 3.07
CA ASN A 249 -17.51 20.48 4.20
C ASN A 249 -16.28 19.56 4.19
N GLY A 250 -16.46 18.29 3.89
CA GLY A 250 -15.35 17.33 3.74
C GLY A 250 -14.46 17.65 2.53
N ILE A 251 -15.07 17.99 1.38
CA ILE A 251 -14.32 18.36 0.18
C ILE A 251 -13.53 19.66 0.41
N VAL A 252 -14.13 20.66 1.03
CA VAL A 252 -13.44 21.91 1.41
C VAL A 252 -12.28 21.62 2.36
N PHE A 253 -12.47 20.75 3.35
CA PHE A 253 -11.39 20.34 4.25
C PHE A 253 -10.24 19.68 3.48
N LEU A 254 -10.52 18.78 2.52
CA LEU A 254 -9.49 18.14 1.70
C LEU A 254 -8.69 19.16 0.88
N PHE A 255 -9.34 20.16 0.28
CA PHE A 255 -8.67 21.15 -0.59
C PHE A 255 -8.22 22.42 0.14
N THR A 256 -8.40 22.51 1.46
CA THR A 256 -7.90 23.63 2.27
C THR A 256 -6.62 23.19 3.01
N PRO A 257 -5.42 23.52 2.49
CA PRO A 257 -4.18 23.04 3.06
C PRO A 257 -3.85 23.74 4.39
N ASN A 258 -3.50 22.95 5.40
CA ASN A 258 -2.83 23.48 6.59
C ASN A 258 -1.34 23.64 6.29
N VAL A 259 -0.92 24.83 5.90
CA VAL A 259 0.45 25.12 5.43
C VAL A 259 1.52 24.83 6.50
N THR A 260 1.16 24.85 7.78
CA THR A 260 2.10 24.52 8.87
C THR A 260 2.62 23.10 8.80
N GLU A 261 1.82 22.15 8.29
CA GLU A 261 2.20 20.75 8.10
C GLU A 261 3.28 20.55 7.02
N LEU A 262 3.45 21.50 6.11
CA LEU A 262 4.56 21.44 5.13
C LEU A 262 5.94 21.61 5.76
N ALA A 263 6.02 22.21 6.95
CA ALA A 263 7.26 22.31 7.71
C ALA A 263 7.58 21.03 8.48
N ASN A 264 6.63 20.11 8.62
CA ASN A 264 6.82 18.84 9.29
C ASN A 264 7.52 17.83 8.36
N PRO A 265 8.75 17.37 8.69
CA PRO A 265 9.46 16.43 7.82
C PRO A 265 8.77 15.06 7.70
N VAL A 266 7.94 14.66 8.68
CA VAL A 266 7.18 13.39 8.63
C VAL A 266 6.19 13.39 7.47
N THR A 267 5.58 14.55 7.17
CA THR A 267 4.67 14.70 6.02
C THR A 267 5.35 14.37 4.69
N TRP A 268 6.61 14.78 4.52
CA TRP A 268 7.40 14.47 3.32
C TRP A 268 7.84 13.01 3.27
N LEU A 269 8.16 12.41 4.43
CA LEU A 269 8.49 10.99 4.52
C LEU A 269 7.32 10.11 4.10
N ASP A 270 6.15 10.38 4.67
CA ASP A 270 4.94 9.62 4.36
C ASP A 270 4.48 9.83 2.92
N ALA A 271 4.67 11.04 2.37
CA ALA A 271 4.41 11.30 0.96
C ALA A 271 5.35 10.51 0.05
N GLY A 272 6.64 10.41 0.37
CA GLY A 272 7.59 9.58 -0.38
C GLY A 272 7.23 8.10 -0.29
N ALA A 273 6.99 7.58 0.90
CA ALA A 273 6.55 6.21 1.09
C ALA A 273 5.24 5.91 0.33
N GLN A 274 4.31 6.88 0.31
CA GLN A 274 3.05 6.76 -0.41
C GLN A 274 3.25 6.71 -1.93
N VAL A 275 4.22 7.45 -2.50
CA VAL A 275 4.55 7.37 -3.92
C VAL A 275 5.01 5.96 -4.28
N PHE A 276 5.96 5.37 -3.53
CA PHE A 276 6.41 3.99 -3.78
C PHE A 276 5.26 2.98 -3.69
N TYR A 277 4.44 3.12 -2.66
CA TYR A 277 3.35 2.20 -2.40
C TYR A 277 2.24 2.30 -3.47
N SER A 278 1.86 3.53 -3.87
CA SER A 278 0.79 3.74 -4.85
C SER A 278 1.17 3.29 -6.25
N PHE A 279 2.44 3.42 -6.64
CA PHE A 279 2.93 2.94 -7.93
C PHE A 279 3.35 1.47 -7.92
N SER A 280 3.42 0.84 -6.76
CA SER A 280 3.99 -0.50 -6.59
C SER A 280 5.41 -0.59 -7.18
N LEU A 281 6.25 0.46 -6.96
CA LEU A 281 7.64 0.52 -7.39
C LEU A 281 8.52 -0.42 -6.55
N ALA A 282 9.57 -0.93 -7.15
CA ALA A 282 10.53 -1.84 -6.53
C ALA A 282 9.99 -3.23 -6.11
N PHE A 283 8.75 -3.55 -6.47
CA PHE A 283 8.18 -4.90 -6.33
C PHE A 283 8.64 -5.84 -7.47
N GLY A 284 9.19 -5.29 -8.54
CA GLY A 284 9.62 -6.03 -9.72
C GLY A 284 8.50 -6.48 -10.66
N GLY A 285 7.25 -6.15 -10.37
CA GLY A 285 6.09 -6.48 -11.19
C GLY A 285 6.04 -5.69 -12.48
N LEU A 286 6.29 -4.41 -12.41
CA LEU A 286 6.29 -3.52 -13.57
C LEU A 286 7.40 -3.88 -14.55
N ILE A 287 8.58 -4.27 -14.04
CA ILE A 287 9.68 -4.84 -14.83
C ILE A 287 9.20 -6.11 -15.57
N SER A 288 8.49 -6.97 -14.86
CA SER A 288 7.97 -8.22 -15.44
C SER A 288 6.90 -7.96 -16.50
N PHE A 289 5.94 -7.06 -16.27
CA PHE A 289 4.90 -6.72 -17.25
C PHE A 289 5.47 -6.07 -18.51
N SER A 290 6.38 -5.13 -18.35
CA SER A 290 7.04 -4.46 -19.49
C SER A 290 7.89 -5.41 -20.32
N SER A 291 8.40 -6.50 -19.73
CA SER A 291 9.20 -7.51 -20.43
C SER A 291 8.43 -8.27 -21.53
N TYR A 292 7.11 -8.24 -21.51
CA TYR A 292 6.25 -8.87 -22.53
C TYR A 292 5.82 -7.92 -23.66
N ASN A 293 6.25 -6.65 -23.59
CA ASN A 293 5.99 -5.69 -24.64
C ASN A 293 6.87 -5.95 -25.88
N PRO A 294 6.44 -5.49 -27.08
CA PRO A 294 7.32 -5.38 -28.24
C PRO A 294 8.50 -4.46 -27.95
N ILE A 295 9.64 -4.70 -28.59
CA ILE A 295 10.88 -3.93 -28.37
C ILE A 295 10.70 -2.45 -28.65
N HIS A 296 9.98 -2.09 -29.72
CA HIS A 296 9.76 -0.70 -30.15
C HIS A 296 8.50 -0.06 -29.52
N ASN A 297 8.04 -0.58 -28.36
CA ASN A 297 7.00 0.08 -27.60
C ASN A 297 7.51 1.37 -26.91
N ASN A 298 6.70 2.42 -26.89
CA ASN A 298 7.06 3.68 -26.25
C ASN A 298 6.88 3.62 -24.73
N CYS A 299 7.91 3.18 -24.03
CA CYS A 299 7.91 3.02 -22.56
C CYS A 299 7.87 4.38 -21.82
N GLU A 300 8.43 5.46 -22.40
CA GLU A 300 8.38 6.81 -21.83
C GLU A 300 6.94 7.31 -21.76
N LYS A 301 6.22 7.23 -22.89
CA LYS A 301 4.82 7.64 -22.96
C LYS A 301 3.93 6.82 -22.03
N ASP A 302 4.19 5.52 -21.90
CA ASP A 302 3.47 4.63 -21.03
C ASP A 302 3.67 5.01 -19.56
N ALA A 303 4.91 5.28 -19.15
CA ALA A 303 5.24 5.70 -17.81
C ALA A 303 4.53 7.01 -17.43
N VAL A 304 4.54 8.01 -18.32
CA VAL A 304 3.87 9.29 -18.07
C VAL A 304 2.35 9.11 -17.97
N ILE A 305 1.74 8.36 -18.89
CA ILE A 305 0.28 8.14 -18.88
C ILE A 305 -0.15 7.43 -17.59
N ILE A 306 0.53 6.35 -17.21
CA ILE A 306 0.19 5.59 -16.01
C ILE A 306 0.38 6.44 -14.76
N SER A 307 1.43 7.28 -14.71
CA SER A 307 1.68 8.18 -13.59
C SER A 307 0.59 9.24 -13.43
N VAL A 308 0.15 9.83 -14.55
CA VAL A 308 -0.95 10.80 -14.53
C VAL A 308 -2.25 10.14 -14.07
N ILE A 309 -2.55 8.94 -14.58
CA ILE A 309 -3.73 8.18 -14.15
C ILE A 309 -3.66 7.86 -12.66
N ASN A 310 -2.51 7.42 -12.16
CA ASN A 310 -2.32 7.08 -10.74
C ASN A 310 -2.53 8.31 -9.83
N GLY A 311 -1.85 9.43 -10.12
CA GLY A 311 -2.00 10.68 -9.35
C GLY A 311 -3.43 11.22 -9.39
N PHE A 312 -4.06 11.23 -10.58
CA PHE A 312 -5.46 11.61 -10.72
C PHE A 312 -6.38 10.70 -9.90
N THR A 313 -6.15 9.38 -9.94
CA THR A 313 -6.98 8.42 -9.20
C THR A 313 -6.87 8.60 -7.70
N SER A 314 -5.68 8.90 -7.16
CA SER A 314 -5.49 9.19 -5.74
C SER A 314 -6.33 10.39 -5.29
N ILE A 315 -6.26 11.50 -6.04
CA ILE A 315 -7.03 12.72 -5.74
C ILE A 315 -8.53 12.48 -5.93
N TYR A 316 -8.91 11.78 -6.99
CA TYR A 316 -10.31 11.43 -7.28
C TYR A 316 -10.91 10.57 -6.18
N ALA A 317 -10.23 9.50 -5.77
CA ALA A 317 -10.67 8.65 -4.67
C ALA A 317 -10.74 9.41 -3.35
N ALA A 318 -9.75 10.26 -3.05
CA ALA A 318 -9.80 11.12 -1.86
C ALA A 318 -11.02 12.05 -1.88
N THR A 319 -11.34 12.66 -3.02
CA THR A 319 -12.52 13.53 -3.14
C THR A 319 -13.82 12.78 -2.84
N VAL A 320 -13.95 11.54 -3.37
CA VAL A 320 -15.10 10.67 -3.07
C VAL A 320 -15.19 10.38 -1.57
N ILE A 321 -14.07 9.97 -0.98
CA ILE A 321 -13.99 9.57 0.43
C ILE A 321 -14.28 10.75 1.34
N TYR A 322 -13.72 11.92 1.06
CA TYR A 322 -13.96 13.11 1.86
C TYR A 322 -15.38 13.66 1.71
N SER A 323 -16.07 13.44 0.60
CA SER A 323 -17.49 13.75 0.50
C SER A 323 -18.33 12.93 1.49
N ILE A 324 -17.94 11.68 1.73
CA ILE A 324 -18.61 10.78 2.69
C ILE A 324 -18.18 11.08 4.14
N ILE A 325 -16.91 11.39 4.37
CA ILE A 325 -16.41 11.84 5.68
C ILE A 325 -17.12 13.15 6.10
N GLY A 326 -17.29 14.10 5.16
CA GLY A 326 -18.00 15.34 5.41
C GLY A 326 -19.46 15.12 5.81
N PHE A 327 -20.16 14.21 5.15
CA PHE A 327 -21.50 13.78 5.53
C PHE A 327 -21.51 13.18 6.94
N ARG A 328 -20.65 12.20 7.21
CA ARG A 328 -20.54 11.56 8.53
C ARG A 328 -20.24 12.58 9.65
N ALA A 329 -19.29 13.49 9.43
CA ALA A 329 -18.93 14.50 10.40
C ALA A 329 -20.09 15.46 10.66
N THR A 330 -20.86 15.83 9.62
CA THR A 330 -22.04 16.69 9.75
C THR A 330 -23.16 15.98 10.50
N GLU A 331 -23.43 14.71 10.23
CA GLU A 331 -24.40 13.90 10.97
C GLU A 331 -24.02 13.79 12.45
N ARG A 332 -22.76 13.48 12.76
CA ARG A 332 -22.29 13.44 14.16
C ARG A 332 -22.36 14.80 14.86
N TYR A 333 -22.12 15.87 14.11
CA TYR A 333 -22.25 17.23 14.61
C TYR A 333 -23.71 17.53 14.97
N ASP A 334 -24.65 17.20 14.08
CA ASP A 334 -26.10 17.37 14.33
C ASP A 334 -26.54 16.48 15.52
N ASP A 335 -26.15 15.20 15.56
CA ASP A 335 -26.47 14.27 16.65
C ASP A 335 -25.92 14.78 18.02
N CYS A 336 -24.71 15.37 18.03
CA CYS A 336 -24.12 15.99 19.25
C CYS A 336 -24.93 17.18 19.73
N PHE A 337 -25.34 18.08 18.84
CA PHE A 337 -26.18 19.22 19.18
C PHE A 337 -27.55 18.81 19.68
N ASP A 338 -28.18 17.84 19.02
CA ASP A 338 -29.49 17.33 19.42
C ASP A 338 -29.44 16.72 20.84
N LYS A 339 -28.36 16.01 21.16
CA LYS A 339 -28.11 15.45 22.50
C LYS A 339 -27.92 16.55 23.56
N ASN A 340 -27.17 17.60 23.23
CA ASN A 340 -27.00 18.77 24.11
C ASN A 340 -28.31 19.54 24.30
N ILE A 341 -29.11 19.70 23.25
CA ILE A 341 -30.43 20.32 23.29
C ILE A 341 -31.36 19.51 24.19
N LEU A 342 -31.41 18.18 24.03
CA LEU A 342 -32.21 17.29 24.88
C LEU A 342 -31.78 17.37 26.36
N THR A 343 -30.46 17.43 26.61
CA THR A 343 -29.91 17.58 27.96
C THR A 343 -30.40 18.88 28.60
N LEU A 344 -30.40 19.99 27.86
CA LEU A 344 -30.88 21.29 28.34
C LEU A 344 -32.39 21.29 28.54
N ILE A 345 -33.16 20.75 27.59
CA ILE A 345 -34.63 20.65 27.68
C ILE A 345 -35.04 19.82 28.89
N ASN A 346 -34.43 18.66 29.09
CA ASN A 346 -34.77 17.77 30.21
C ASN A 346 -34.39 18.35 31.58
N ALA A 347 -33.29 19.12 31.66
CA ALA A 347 -32.84 19.71 32.92
C ALA A 347 -33.70 20.91 33.38
N PHE A 348 -34.22 21.69 32.44
CA PHE A 348 -34.98 22.91 32.71
C PHE A 348 -36.47 22.80 32.35
N ASP A 349 -36.94 21.60 32.00
CA ASP A 349 -38.33 21.30 31.63
C ASP A 349 -38.89 22.27 30.56
N LEU A 350 -38.06 22.53 29.54
CA LEU A 350 -38.40 23.46 28.46
C LEU A 350 -39.28 22.79 27.41
N PRO A 351 -40.23 23.53 26.79
CA PRO A 351 -41.05 22.97 25.72
C PRO A 351 -40.21 22.52 24.52
N GLU A 352 -40.50 21.34 23.97
CA GLU A 352 -39.89 20.85 22.75
C GLU A 352 -40.06 21.86 21.60
N GLY A 353 -39.00 22.14 20.87
CA GLY A 353 -38.96 23.08 19.75
C GLY A 353 -38.58 24.53 20.10
N ASN A 354 -38.51 24.90 21.36
CA ASN A 354 -38.07 26.24 21.77
C ASN A 354 -36.53 26.39 21.71
N VAL A 355 -35.80 25.28 21.83
CA VAL A 355 -34.34 25.24 21.75
C VAL A 355 -33.96 24.66 20.40
N THR A 356 -33.24 25.46 19.60
CA THR A 356 -32.74 25.09 18.29
C THR A 356 -31.23 25.29 18.22
N GLN A 357 -30.55 24.74 17.22
CA GLN A 357 -29.12 24.96 17.05
C GLN A 357 -28.76 26.44 16.98
N ASP A 358 -29.61 27.28 16.34
CA ASP A 358 -29.35 28.71 16.16
C ASP A 358 -29.47 29.53 17.46
N ASN A 359 -30.31 29.11 18.38
CA ASN A 359 -30.54 29.83 19.66
C ASN A 359 -29.93 29.13 20.88
N PHE A 360 -29.21 28.02 20.67
CA PHE A 360 -28.70 27.19 21.77
C PHE A 360 -27.80 27.96 22.74
N GLU A 361 -26.85 28.75 22.25
CA GLU A 361 -25.95 29.57 23.10
C GLU A 361 -26.74 30.60 23.93
N GLN A 362 -27.77 31.22 23.34
CA GLN A 362 -28.59 32.19 24.05
C GLN A 362 -29.42 31.49 25.15
N MET A 363 -29.94 30.32 24.84
CA MET A 363 -30.68 29.51 25.81
C MET A 363 -29.79 28.98 26.93
N GLN A 364 -28.56 28.57 26.63
CA GLN A 364 -27.59 28.22 27.67
C GLN A 364 -27.28 29.38 28.61
N GLN A 365 -27.08 30.59 28.09
CA GLN A 365 -26.85 31.79 28.91
C GLN A 365 -28.07 32.09 29.78
N LEU A 366 -29.29 32.01 29.24
CA LEU A 366 -30.53 32.22 29.96
C LEU A 366 -30.71 31.21 31.09
N CYS A 367 -30.50 29.93 30.81
CA CYS A 367 -30.59 28.85 31.80
C CYS A 367 -29.54 28.97 32.91
N ASN A 368 -28.32 29.36 32.55
CA ASN A 368 -27.26 29.61 33.51
C ASN A 368 -27.56 30.81 34.44
N MET A 369 -28.25 31.84 33.93
CA MET A 369 -28.73 32.97 34.76
C MET A 369 -29.90 32.58 35.65
N THR A 370 -30.74 31.63 35.20
CA THR A 370 -31.96 31.23 35.94
C THR A 370 -31.66 30.27 37.08
N ASP A 371 -30.85 29.25 36.85
CA ASP A 371 -30.37 28.30 37.85
C ASP A 371 -28.94 27.84 37.57
N PRO A 372 -27.93 28.57 38.12
CA PRO A 372 -26.51 28.26 37.92
C PRO A 372 -26.11 26.90 38.52
N VAL A 373 -26.79 26.42 39.57
CA VAL A 373 -26.43 25.18 40.26
C VAL A 373 -26.78 23.97 39.37
N THR A 374 -28.03 23.95 38.88
CA THR A 374 -28.45 22.90 37.94
C THR A 374 -27.65 22.96 36.65
N PHE A 375 -27.41 24.16 36.12
CA PHE A 375 -26.59 24.31 34.89
C PHE A 375 -25.17 23.79 35.06
N ALA A 376 -24.51 24.04 36.19
CA ALA A 376 -23.15 23.56 36.47
C ALA A 376 -23.04 22.03 36.63
N SER A 377 -24.17 21.35 36.91
CA SER A 377 -24.23 19.89 36.99
C SER A 377 -24.35 19.20 35.61
N LEU A 378 -24.66 19.98 34.55
CA LEU A 378 -24.84 19.44 33.19
C LEU A 378 -23.49 19.26 32.48
N ASN A 379 -23.28 18.08 31.90
CA ASN A 379 -22.17 17.79 31.06
C ASN A 379 -22.58 17.95 29.61
N PHE A 380 -22.19 19.07 28.99
CA PHE A 380 -22.35 19.26 27.54
C PHE A 380 -21.17 18.69 26.77
N GLU A 381 -21.46 17.99 25.67
CA GLU A 381 -20.44 17.55 24.74
C GLU A 381 -19.95 18.75 23.90
N THR A 382 -18.67 18.85 23.63
CA THR A 382 -18.11 19.86 22.72
C THR A 382 -18.34 19.46 21.28
N CYS A 383 -19.26 20.14 20.59
CA CYS A 383 -19.58 19.89 19.19
C CYS A 383 -18.74 20.82 18.29
N ASP A 384 -17.63 20.34 17.76
CA ASP A 384 -16.79 21.07 16.80
C ASP A 384 -16.64 20.28 15.51
N LEU A 385 -17.18 20.82 14.41
CA LEU A 385 -17.14 20.20 13.10
C LEU A 385 -15.72 19.98 12.59
N LYS A 386 -14.78 20.90 12.89
CA LYS A 386 -13.37 20.73 12.47
C LYS A 386 -12.70 19.58 13.19
N SER A 387 -12.96 19.44 14.48
CA SER A 387 -12.47 18.30 15.26
C SER A 387 -13.01 16.99 14.71
N LEU A 388 -14.31 16.92 14.42
CA LEU A 388 -14.97 15.74 13.85
C LEU A 388 -14.47 15.39 12.43
N LEU A 389 -14.14 16.40 11.60
CA LEU A 389 -13.51 16.17 10.29
C LEU A 389 -12.06 15.69 10.39
N SER A 390 -11.34 16.11 11.43
CA SER A 390 -9.95 15.70 11.69
C SER A 390 -9.85 14.40 12.48
N GLU A 391 -10.96 13.92 13.05
CA GLU A 391 -11.02 12.66 13.79
C GLU A 391 -10.76 11.49 12.85
N GLY A 392 -9.49 11.10 12.71
CA GLY A 392 -9.03 10.03 11.85
C GLY A 392 -9.18 8.68 12.50
N VAL A 393 -9.76 7.72 11.79
CA VAL A 393 -9.64 6.31 12.14
C VAL A 393 -8.42 5.77 11.42
N GLU A 394 -7.37 5.41 12.16
CA GLU A 394 -6.12 4.90 11.62
C GLU A 394 -6.29 3.54 10.92
N GLY A 395 -5.54 3.32 9.83
CA GLY A 395 -5.40 2.03 9.19
C GLY A 395 -6.69 1.51 8.53
N THR A 396 -6.97 0.21 8.73
CA THR A 396 -8.13 -0.50 8.14
C THR A 396 -9.48 0.04 8.58
N GLY A 397 -9.53 0.73 9.73
CA GLY A 397 -10.76 1.32 10.27
C GLY A 397 -11.44 2.30 9.33
N LEU A 398 -10.71 3.04 8.48
CA LEU A 398 -11.31 3.95 7.51
C LEU A 398 -12.25 3.21 6.56
N ALA A 399 -11.84 2.05 6.04
CA ALA A 399 -12.63 1.29 5.08
C ALA A 399 -13.81 0.53 5.73
N PHE A 400 -13.61 -0.02 6.93
CA PHE A 400 -14.57 -0.92 7.57
C PHE A 400 -15.45 -0.25 8.65
N ILE A 401 -15.03 0.88 9.19
CA ILE A 401 -15.80 1.63 10.19
C ILE A 401 -16.42 2.86 9.55
N VAL A 402 -15.61 3.80 9.06
CA VAL A 402 -16.08 5.11 8.60
C VAL A 402 -17.06 4.99 7.43
N PHE A 403 -16.72 4.17 6.44
CA PHE A 403 -17.59 3.96 5.28
C PHE A 403 -18.86 3.19 5.62
N THR A 404 -18.74 2.12 6.41
CA THR A 404 -19.91 1.34 6.83
C THR A 404 -20.85 2.17 7.67
N GLU A 405 -20.37 3.01 8.58
CA GLU A 405 -21.19 3.94 9.35
C GLU A 405 -21.94 4.93 8.45
N ALA A 406 -21.26 5.57 7.52
CA ALA A 406 -21.88 6.50 6.59
C ALA A 406 -22.92 5.81 5.69
N ILE A 407 -22.64 4.59 5.23
CA ILE A 407 -23.56 3.83 4.38
C ILE A 407 -24.83 3.43 5.13
N THR A 408 -24.79 3.14 6.44
CA THR A 408 -25.99 2.80 7.22
C THR A 408 -27.01 3.93 7.26
N LYS A 409 -26.56 5.17 7.16
CA LYS A 409 -27.41 6.38 7.09
C LYS A 409 -27.97 6.65 5.68
N MET A 410 -27.55 5.90 4.65
CA MET A 410 -28.04 6.06 3.28
C MET A 410 -29.27 5.19 3.01
N PRO A 411 -30.22 5.63 2.16
CA PRO A 411 -31.34 4.79 1.74
C PRO A 411 -30.82 3.59 0.93
N VAL A 412 -31.41 2.40 1.14
CA VAL A 412 -30.99 1.13 0.50
C VAL A 412 -29.52 0.81 0.82
N SER A 413 -29.15 0.92 2.09
CA SER A 413 -27.77 0.70 2.57
C SER A 413 -27.10 -0.62 2.12
N PRO A 414 -27.78 -1.79 1.98
CA PRO A 414 -27.15 -2.98 1.46
C PRO A 414 -26.57 -2.82 0.05
N LEU A 415 -27.26 -2.07 -0.84
CA LEU A 415 -26.78 -1.84 -2.21
C LEU A 415 -25.47 -1.06 -2.23
N TRP A 416 -25.39 0.02 -1.46
CA TRP A 416 -24.20 0.87 -1.38
C TRP A 416 -23.01 0.12 -0.80
N LEU A 417 -23.26 -0.71 0.21
CA LEU A 417 -22.22 -1.51 0.82
C LEU A 417 -21.69 -2.58 -0.13
N ILE A 418 -22.56 -3.29 -0.84
CA ILE A 418 -22.16 -4.30 -1.84
C ILE A 418 -21.28 -3.64 -2.92
N LEU A 419 -21.65 -2.47 -3.41
CA LEU A 419 -20.85 -1.72 -4.39
C LEU A 419 -19.47 -1.33 -3.83
N TRP A 420 -19.41 -0.86 -2.58
CA TRP A 420 -18.15 -0.51 -1.91
C TRP A 420 -17.23 -1.73 -1.76
N LEU A 421 -17.76 -2.83 -1.31
CA LEU A 421 -17.01 -4.06 -1.10
C LEU A 421 -16.54 -4.69 -2.43
N LEU A 422 -17.35 -4.60 -3.49
CA LEU A 422 -16.94 -5.00 -4.84
C LEU A 422 -15.80 -4.14 -5.37
N LEU A 423 -15.79 -2.83 -5.09
CA LEU A 423 -14.68 -1.95 -5.44
C LEU A 423 -13.39 -2.42 -4.78
N ILE A 424 -13.40 -2.64 -3.46
CA ILE A 424 -12.22 -3.09 -2.71
C ILE A 424 -11.76 -4.47 -3.21
N LEU A 425 -12.69 -5.39 -3.48
CA LEU A 425 -12.37 -6.71 -4.01
C LEU A 425 -11.65 -6.62 -5.36
N CYS A 426 -12.14 -5.79 -6.29
CA CYS A 426 -11.55 -5.62 -7.62
C CYS A 426 -10.15 -5.00 -7.56
N LEU A 427 -9.93 -4.02 -6.68
CA LEU A 427 -8.61 -3.38 -6.50
C LEU A 427 -7.55 -4.36 -6.00
N ASN A 428 -7.95 -5.37 -5.22
CA ASN A 428 -7.02 -6.32 -4.63
C ASN A 428 -6.63 -7.47 -5.57
N VAL A 429 -7.51 -7.91 -6.46
CA VAL A 429 -7.24 -9.06 -7.35
C VAL A 429 -6.02 -8.85 -8.23
N LEU A 430 -5.70 -7.63 -8.63
CA LEU A 430 -4.59 -7.31 -9.54
C LEU A 430 -3.22 -7.25 -8.87
N LEU A 431 -3.16 -6.94 -7.59
CA LEU A 431 -1.89 -6.81 -6.86
C LEU A 431 -1.13 -8.14 -6.74
N PHE A 432 -1.83 -9.28 -6.77
CA PHE A 432 -1.27 -10.62 -6.55
C PHE A 432 -0.62 -11.27 -7.78
N TYR A 433 -0.47 -10.54 -8.85
CA TYR A 433 -0.05 -11.06 -10.15
C TYR A 433 1.37 -11.57 -10.26
N ILE A 434 2.23 -11.22 -9.32
CA ILE A 434 3.68 -11.41 -9.43
C ILE A 434 4.17 -12.74 -8.88
N LEU A 435 3.37 -13.45 -8.09
CA LEU A 435 3.77 -14.70 -7.44
C LEU A 435 3.59 -15.90 -8.38
N PHE A 436 4.51 -16.02 -9.31
CA PHE A 436 4.50 -16.99 -10.41
C PHE A 436 4.92 -18.43 -10.04
N PHE A 437 5.08 -18.79 -8.79
CA PHE A 437 5.30 -20.17 -8.33
C PHE A 437 4.09 -20.69 -7.55
N THR A 438 3.05 -20.82 -8.24
CA THR A 438 1.79 -21.58 -8.17
C THR A 438 1.49 -22.44 -6.92
N GLY A 439 0.90 -23.38 -6.76
CA GLY A 439 0.30 -24.11 -5.68
C GLY A 439 1.09 -24.18 -4.36
N ILE A 440 2.40 -24.42 -4.40
CA ILE A 440 3.22 -24.59 -3.18
C ILE A 440 3.40 -23.28 -2.42
N ILE A 441 3.62 -22.17 -3.13
CA ILE A 441 3.77 -20.86 -2.50
C ILE A 441 2.42 -20.38 -1.98
N CYS A 442 1.34 -20.55 -2.75
CA CYS A 442 -0.01 -20.23 -2.26
C CYS A 442 -0.37 -21.03 -1.00
N ALA A 443 -0.09 -22.34 -0.98
CA ALA A 443 -0.34 -23.17 0.19
C ALA A 443 0.54 -22.77 1.40
N GLY A 444 1.82 -22.49 1.17
CA GLY A 444 2.73 -22.01 2.20
C GLY A 444 2.32 -20.64 2.75
N SER A 445 1.96 -19.71 1.87
CA SER A 445 1.47 -18.38 2.24
C SER A 445 0.16 -18.45 3.03
N TYR A 446 -0.75 -19.32 2.61
CA TYR A 446 -2.02 -19.56 3.29
C TYR A 446 -1.80 -20.05 4.73
N LEU A 447 -0.86 -20.98 4.94
CA LEU A 447 -0.53 -21.48 6.29
C LEU A 447 0.08 -20.37 7.17
N ILE A 448 0.95 -19.53 6.61
CA ILE A 448 1.52 -18.39 7.35
C ILE A 448 0.43 -17.35 7.65
N ALA A 449 -0.50 -17.12 6.73
CA ALA A 449 -1.59 -16.16 6.89
C ALA A 449 -2.57 -16.52 8.03
N PHE A 450 -2.50 -17.72 8.62
CA PHE A 450 -3.30 -18.08 9.80
C PHE A 450 -3.06 -17.16 11.00
N ILE A 451 -1.90 -16.54 11.10
CA ILE A 451 -1.62 -15.56 12.15
C ILE A 451 -2.57 -14.37 12.13
N PHE A 452 -3.06 -13.99 10.94
CA PHE A 452 -3.96 -12.85 10.76
C PHE A 452 -5.44 -13.17 11.06
N VAL A 453 -5.82 -14.44 11.18
CA VAL A 453 -7.18 -14.85 11.56
C VAL A 453 -7.31 -15.23 13.04
N LEU A 454 -6.25 -15.01 13.82
CA LEU A 454 -6.29 -15.05 15.27
C LEU A 454 -6.96 -13.81 15.85
N ARG A 455 -7.34 -13.82 17.12
CA ARG A 455 -7.89 -12.64 17.83
C ARG A 455 -6.91 -11.46 17.87
N SER A 456 -5.62 -11.70 17.87
CA SER A 456 -4.57 -10.69 17.74
C SER A 456 -4.24 -10.32 16.28
N GLY A 457 -4.93 -10.90 15.29
CA GLY A 457 -4.61 -10.81 13.86
C GLY A 457 -4.53 -9.39 13.31
N ASN A 458 -5.40 -8.49 13.78
CA ASN A 458 -5.38 -7.08 13.37
C ASN A 458 -4.08 -6.37 13.75
N TYR A 459 -3.51 -6.68 14.92
CA TYR A 459 -2.24 -6.09 15.36
C TYR A 459 -1.07 -6.59 14.52
N TRP A 460 -1.08 -7.88 14.16
CA TRP A 460 -0.12 -8.46 13.24
C TRP A 460 -0.21 -7.83 11.85
N LEU A 461 -1.43 -7.63 11.35
CA LEU A 461 -1.64 -7.01 10.06
C LEU A 461 -1.09 -5.58 10.05
N ALA A 462 -1.40 -4.77 11.06
CA ALA A 462 -0.89 -3.41 11.20
C ALA A 462 0.66 -3.37 11.25
N LEU A 463 1.28 -4.34 11.94
CA LEU A 463 2.74 -4.48 12.02
C LEU A 463 3.34 -4.81 10.64
N PHE A 464 2.77 -5.76 9.90
CA PHE A 464 3.23 -6.11 8.56
C PHE A 464 3.05 -4.95 7.59
N ASP A 465 1.90 -4.25 7.60
CA ASP A 465 1.65 -3.09 6.75
C ASP A 465 2.66 -1.96 7.00
N SER A 466 2.99 -1.72 8.27
CA SER A 466 3.95 -0.66 8.64
C SER A 466 5.40 -0.97 8.26
N PHE A 467 5.84 -2.24 8.34
CA PHE A 467 7.27 -2.57 8.27
C PHE A 467 7.68 -3.44 7.06
N ALA A 468 6.76 -4.20 6.44
CA ALA A 468 7.12 -5.08 5.33
C ALA A 468 7.39 -4.32 4.02
N GLY A 469 6.67 -3.23 3.78
CA GLY A 469 6.76 -2.48 2.52
C GLY A 469 7.63 -1.21 2.60
N SER A 470 7.57 -0.45 3.69
CA SER A 470 8.09 0.93 3.72
C SER A 470 9.61 1.02 3.55
N ILE A 471 10.39 0.47 4.48
CA ILE A 471 11.86 0.56 4.47
C ILE A 471 12.48 -0.29 3.35
N PRO A 472 12.12 -1.58 3.20
CA PRO A 472 12.74 -2.43 2.19
C PRO A 472 12.56 -1.91 0.78
N LEU A 473 11.36 -1.40 0.42
CA LEU A 473 11.09 -0.86 -0.91
C LEU A 473 11.97 0.32 -1.25
N LEU A 474 12.18 1.24 -0.30
CA LEU A 474 13.05 2.39 -0.50
C LEU A 474 14.50 1.97 -0.78
N ILE A 475 15.01 0.97 -0.04
CA ILE A 475 16.36 0.42 -0.23
C ILE A 475 16.47 -0.28 -1.59
N ILE A 476 15.47 -1.07 -1.96
CA ILE A 476 15.44 -1.77 -3.24
C ILE A 476 15.42 -0.77 -4.39
N ALA A 477 14.54 0.23 -4.35
CA ALA A 477 14.43 1.28 -5.37
C ALA A 477 15.73 2.08 -5.53
N PHE A 478 16.38 2.43 -4.42
CA PHE A 478 17.70 3.06 -4.46
C PHE A 478 18.73 2.16 -5.14
N CYS A 479 18.74 0.87 -4.81
CA CYS A 479 19.65 -0.11 -5.44
C CYS A 479 19.35 -0.30 -6.93
N GLU A 480 18.07 -0.30 -7.34
CA GLU A 480 17.66 -0.37 -8.74
C GLU A 480 18.16 0.84 -9.53
N MET A 481 17.90 2.04 -9.03
CA MET A 481 18.36 3.28 -9.64
C MET A 481 19.89 3.31 -9.73
N PHE A 482 20.58 3.00 -8.64
CA PHE A 482 22.03 2.95 -8.58
C PHE A 482 22.59 1.93 -9.60
N SER A 483 21.97 0.78 -9.71
CA SER A 483 22.39 -0.29 -10.62
C SER A 483 22.28 0.12 -12.09
N VAL A 484 21.19 0.80 -12.47
CA VAL A 484 20.99 1.25 -13.86
C VAL A 484 21.91 2.42 -14.19
N VAL A 485 22.03 3.40 -13.30
CA VAL A 485 22.80 4.62 -13.56
C VAL A 485 24.30 4.36 -13.55
N TYR A 486 24.83 3.60 -12.57
CA TYR A 486 26.27 3.48 -12.33
C TYR A 486 26.89 2.13 -12.75
N ILE A 487 26.13 1.02 -12.70
CA ILE A 487 26.65 -0.33 -13.02
C ILE A 487 26.33 -0.69 -14.47
N TYR A 488 25.09 -0.49 -14.90
CA TYR A 488 24.69 -0.67 -16.30
C TYR A 488 25.29 0.43 -17.18
N GLY A 489 25.27 1.64 -16.69
CA GLY A 489 25.78 2.85 -17.32
C GLY A 489 24.68 3.65 -18.01
N ILE A 490 24.52 4.90 -17.55
CA ILE A 490 23.47 5.79 -18.04
C ILE A 490 23.59 6.08 -19.56
N ASP A 491 24.82 6.16 -20.12
CA ASP A 491 25.01 6.40 -21.55
C ASP A 491 24.53 5.20 -22.39
N ARG A 492 24.70 3.97 -21.89
CA ARG A 492 24.17 2.75 -22.51
C ARG A 492 22.65 2.71 -22.40
N PHE A 493 22.13 3.00 -21.22
CA PHE A 493 20.69 3.07 -20.98
C PHE A 493 20.00 4.08 -21.89
N ASN A 494 20.60 5.25 -22.10
CA ASN A 494 20.09 6.26 -23.03
C ASN A 494 20.08 5.78 -24.49
N LYS A 495 21.11 5.02 -24.92
CA LYS A 495 21.15 4.42 -26.27
C LYS A 495 20.09 3.33 -26.42
N ASP A 496 19.86 2.53 -25.38
CA ASP A 496 18.82 1.53 -25.39
C ASP A 496 17.42 2.14 -25.47
N ILE A 497 17.18 3.24 -24.75
CA ILE A 497 15.92 3.98 -24.87
C ILE A 497 15.79 4.59 -26.28
N GLU A 498 16.85 5.24 -26.80
CA GLU A 498 16.86 5.78 -28.16
C GLU A 498 16.55 4.71 -29.21
N PHE A 499 17.10 3.50 -29.05
CA PHE A 499 16.80 2.36 -29.91
C PHE A 499 15.33 1.93 -29.84
N MET A 500 14.75 1.90 -28.63
CA MET A 500 13.36 1.46 -28.42
C MET A 500 12.31 2.50 -28.87
N ILE A 501 12.53 3.79 -28.57
CA ILE A 501 11.52 4.84 -28.79
C ILE A 501 11.86 5.85 -29.89
N GLY A 502 13.06 5.77 -30.48
CA GLY A 502 13.51 6.58 -31.60
C GLY A 502 14.09 7.97 -31.23
N HIS A 503 14.13 8.34 -29.96
CA HIS A 503 14.74 9.59 -29.50
C HIS A 503 15.44 9.41 -28.14
N LYS A 504 16.45 10.25 -27.90
CA LYS A 504 17.15 10.26 -26.60
C LYS A 504 16.28 10.87 -25.51
N PRO A 505 16.36 10.33 -24.27
CA PRO A 505 15.73 10.95 -23.11
C PRO A 505 16.18 12.40 -22.96
N ASN A 506 15.23 13.29 -22.67
CA ASN A 506 15.50 14.72 -22.51
C ASN A 506 16.32 15.01 -21.22
N ILE A 507 16.62 16.29 -20.99
CA ILE A 507 17.44 16.71 -19.85
C ILE A 507 16.78 16.44 -18.49
N PHE A 508 15.44 16.44 -18.44
CA PHE A 508 14.67 16.13 -17.24
C PHE A 508 15.01 14.72 -16.74
N TRP A 509 14.92 13.69 -17.60
CA TRP A 509 15.25 12.31 -17.26
C TRP A 509 16.70 12.14 -16.83
N GLN A 510 17.63 12.84 -17.51
CA GLN A 510 19.06 12.78 -17.19
C GLN A 510 19.37 13.31 -15.78
N VAL A 511 18.74 14.42 -15.40
CA VAL A 511 18.98 15.07 -14.11
C VAL A 511 18.27 14.31 -12.99
N THR A 512 17.03 13.85 -13.22
CA THR A 512 16.28 13.09 -12.22
C THR A 512 16.97 11.77 -11.90
N TRP A 513 17.31 10.95 -12.87
CA TRP A 513 17.97 9.66 -12.62
C TRP A 513 19.37 9.77 -11.98
N ARG A 514 20.15 10.79 -12.35
CA ARG A 514 21.54 10.93 -11.86
C ARG A 514 21.66 11.55 -10.49
N VAL A 515 20.77 12.49 -10.16
CA VAL A 515 20.94 13.35 -8.99
C VAL A 515 19.69 13.44 -8.14
N ILE A 516 18.56 13.88 -8.71
CA ILE A 516 17.39 14.27 -7.92
C ILE A 516 16.79 13.06 -7.20
N SER A 517 16.40 12.02 -7.94
CA SER A 517 15.74 10.85 -7.35
C SER A 517 16.65 10.10 -6.35
N PRO A 518 17.94 9.79 -6.66
CA PRO A 518 18.81 9.17 -5.66
C PRO A 518 19.02 10.01 -4.40
N LEU A 519 19.10 11.34 -4.55
CA LEU A 519 19.27 12.25 -3.42
C LEU A 519 18.02 12.27 -2.54
N ILE A 520 16.84 12.39 -3.14
CA ILE A 520 15.56 12.39 -2.43
C ILE A 520 15.39 11.06 -1.67
N MET A 521 15.60 9.91 -2.33
CA MET A 521 15.51 8.60 -1.69
C MET A 521 16.47 8.48 -0.49
N LEU A 522 17.70 8.97 -0.64
CA LEU A 522 18.69 8.94 0.45
C LEU A 522 18.25 9.83 1.62
N VAL A 523 17.75 11.03 1.33
CA VAL A 523 17.24 11.96 2.35
C VAL A 523 16.04 11.34 3.08
N ILE A 524 15.05 10.80 2.34
CA ILE A 524 13.89 10.10 2.91
C ILE A 524 14.36 8.96 3.81
N PHE A 525 15.29 8.11 3.34
CA PHE A 525 15.81 6.99 4.11
C PHE A 525 16.49 7.42 5.43
N LEU A 526 17.34 8.43 5.37
CA LEU A 526 18.05 8.94 6.56
C LEU A 526 17.06 9.54 7.57
N PHE A 527 16.11 10.35 7.12
CA PHE A 527 15.08 10.92 8.00
C PHE A 527 14.19 9.84 8.60
N TYR A 528 13.73 8.88 7.78
CA TYR A 528 12.93 7.77 8.28
C TYR A 528 13.66 7.01 9.39
N PHE A 529 14.95 6.72 9.18
CA PHE A 529 15.75 6.02 10.17
C PHE A 529 15.87 6.84 11.47
N VAL A 530 16.16 8.14 11.37
CA VAL A 530 16.29 9.02 12.54
C VAL A 530 14.97 9.14 13.30
N VAL A 531 13.85 9.32 12.60
CA VAL A 531 12.52 9.44 13.23
C VAL A 531 12.15 8.14 13.93
N LYS A 532 12.24 7.00 13.23
CA LYS A 532 11.80 5.70 13.76
C LYS A 532 12.69 5.14 14.88
N VAL A 533 13.96 5.50 14.92
CA VAL A 533 14.84 5.11 16.04
C VAL A 533 14.50 5.89 17.33
N ASN A 534 14.00 7.13 17.19
CA ASN A 534 13.67 7.98 18.33
C ASN A 534 12.21 7.89 18.78
N GLU A 535 11.32 7.30 17.98
CA GLU A 535 9.91 7.08 18.32
C GLU A 535 9.73 5.78 19.09
N GLU A 536 8.95 5.82 20.17
CA GLU A 536 8.39 4.61 20.75
C GLU A 536 7.35 4.03 19.80
N LEU A 537 7.55 2.75 19.43
CA LEU A 537 6.61 2.06 18.56
C LEU A 537 5.38 1.66 19.37
N LEU A 538 4.26 2.33 19.08
CA LEU A 538 2.97 2.09 19.72
C LEU A 538 2.02 1.43 18.72
N TYR A 539 1.08 0.64 19.24
CA TYR A 539 -0.04 0.12 18.47
C TYR A 539 -1.36 0.37 19.19
N SER A 540 -2.42 0.55 18.42
CA SER A 540 -3.75 0.88 18.91
C SER A 540 -4.51 -0.40 19.27
N VAL A 541 -5.04 -0.49 20.50
CA VAL A 541 -5.76 -1.64 21.05
C VAL A 541 -7.17 -1.26 21.42
N TRP A 542 -8.13 -2.13 21.10
CA TRP A 542 -9.52 -1.99 21.54
C TRP A 542 -9.67 -2.57 22.94
N ASN A 543 -9.79 -1.70 23.96
CA ASN A 543 -9.90 -2.10 25.36
C ASN A 543 -11.13 -1.43 26.02
N PRO A 544 -12.22 -2.19 26.29
CA PRO A 544 -13.43 -1.64 26.92
C PRO A 544 -13.22 -1.09 28.34
N ASN A 545 -12.13 -1.51 29.02
CA ASN A 545 -11.80 -1.07 30.37
C ASN A 545 -10.89 0.18 30.39
N TYR A 546 -10.58 0.75 29.22
CA TYR A 546 -9.78 1.96 29.13
C TYR A 546 -10.61 3.19 29.57
N GLU A 547 -10.01 4.12 30.31
CA GLU A 547 -10.70 5.29 30.87
C GLU A 547 -11.33 6.20 29.79
N GLU A 548 -10.66 6.32 28.64
CA GLU A 548 -11.14 7.14 27.50
C GLU A 548 -11.89 6.30 26.45
N PHE A 549 -12.36 5.08 26.78
CA PHE A 549 -13.15 4.29 25.84
C PHE A 549 -14.36 5.11 25.34
N PRO A 550 -14.68 5.14 24.02
CA PRO A 550 -14.28 4.21 22.95
C PRO A 550 -13.00 4.54 22.17
N LYS A 551 -12.19 5.49 22.62
CA LYS A 551 -10.91 5.74 21.93
C LYS A 551 -9.98 4.55 22.06
N PRO A 552 -9.27 4.17 20.98
CA PRO A 552 -8.28 3.07 21.06
C PRO A 552 -7.13 3.44 21.99
N GLN A 553 -6.77 2.53 22.88
CA GLN A 553 -5.63 2.67 23.78
C GLN A 553 -4.32 2.44 23.01
N LYS A 554 -3.36 3.35 23.11
CA LYS A 554 -2.03 3.17 22.53
C LYS A 554 -1.11 2.48 23.53
N ILE A 555 -0.56 1.32 23.14
CA ILE A 555 0.32 0.47 23.99
C ILE A 555 1.63 0.22 23.23
N GLY A 556 2.76 0.17 23.95
CA GLY A 556 4.06 -0.17 23.39
C GLY A 556 4.16 -1.66 22.99
N TYR A 557 4.89 -1.93 21.91
CA TYR A 557 5.14 -3.31 21.51
C TYR A 557 6.00 -4.05 22.53
N PRO A 558 5.71 -5.33 22.82
CA PRO A 558 6.57 -6.19 23.64
C PRO A 558 7.97 -6.36 23.05
N GLY A 559 8.99 -6.54 23.88
CA GLY A 559 10.39 -6.60 23.44
C GLY A 559 10.71 -7.65 22.36
N TRP A 560 10.03 -8.80 22.38
CA TRP A 560 10.21 -9.85 21.36
C TRP A 560 9.63 -9.48 19.99
N VAL A 561 8.62 -8.61 19.94
CA VAL A 561 8.03 -8.11 18.67
C VAL A 561 9.03 -7.26 17.89
N TYR A 562 9.92 -6.54 18.58
CA TYR A 562 11.01 -5.80 17.91
C TYR A 562 11.93 -6.71 17.09
N ALA A 563 12.18 -7.95 17.57
CA ALA A 563 12.96 -8.93 16.81
C ALA A 563 12.23 -9.32 15.51
N ILE A 564 10.91 -9.45 15.54
CA ILE A 564 10.10 -9.75 14.35
C ILE A 564 10.10 -8.56 13.40
N ILE A 565 9.97 -7.32 13.88
CA ILE A 565 10.08 -6.10 13.07
C ILE A 565 11.43 -6.07 12.34
N VAL A 566 12.52 -6.35 13.06
CA VAL A 566 13.87 -6.41 12.45
C VAL A 566 13.97 -7.53 11.41
N ILE A 567 13.32 -8.66 11.60
CA ILE A 567 13.28 -9.74 10.61
C ILE A 567 12.48 -9.29 9.37
N ILE A 568 11.27 -8.76 9.55
CA ILE A 568 10.38 -8.37 8.44
C ILE A 568 11.01 -7.26 7.59
N ALA A 569 11.56 -6.22 8.20
CA ALA A 569 12.19 -5.11 7.50
C ALA A 569 13.64 -5.41 7.09
N GLY A 570 14.38 -6.15 7.91
CA GLY A 570 15.80 -6.40 7.73
C GLY A 570 16.11 -7.50 6.72
N VAL A 571 15.35 -8.60 6.70
CA VAL A 571 15.64 -9.73 5.79
C VAL A 571 15.62 -9.28 4.32
N PRO A 572 14.58 -8.63 3.80
CA PRO A 572 14.59 -8.17 2.41
C PRO A 572 15.73 -7.20 2.12
N SER A 573 16.02 -6.30 3.05
CA SER A 573 17.08 -5.29 2.90
C SER A 573 18.48 -5.92 2.90
N LEU A 574 18.72 -6.89 3.79
CA LEU A 574 20.02 -7.55 3.96
C LEU A 574 20.31 -8.60 2.87
N ILE A 575 19.30 -9.14 2.20
CA ILE A 575 19.49 -10.06 1.06
C ILE A 575 20.41 -9.44 0.00
N ILE A 576 20.27 -8.14 -0.26
CA ILE A 576 21.05 -7.44 -1.29
C ILE A 576 22.56 -7.50 -0.99
N PRO A 577 23.06 -6.96 0.13
CA PRO A 577 24.49 -7.00 0.45
C PRO A 577 24.99 -8.42 0.74
N VAL A 578 24.23 -9.27 1.40
CA VAL A 578 24.61 -10.65 1.72
C VAL A 578 24.82 -11.45 0.44
N PHE A 579 23.92 -11.34 -0.53
CA PHE A 579 24.06 -12.03 -1.81
C PHE A 579 25.26 -11.48 -2.63
N ALA A 580 25.47 -10.17 -2.60
CA ALA A 580 26.63 -9.54 -3.25
C ALA A 580 27.95 -10.05 -2.64
N ILE A 581 28.06 -10.10 -1.32
CA ILE A 581 29.24 -10.62 -0.60
C ILE A 581 29.45 -12.12 -0.91
N TYR A 582 28.39 -12.93 -0.80
CA TYR A 582 28.45 -14.36 -1.13
C TYR A 582 28.99 -14.59 -2.55
N LYS A 583 28.49 -13.85 -3.53
CA LYS A 583 28.92 -13.99 -4.91
C LYS A 583 30.37 -13.51 -5.12
N ALA A 584 30.77 -12.43 -4.44
CA ALA A 584 32.15 -11.95 -4.47
C ALA A 584 33.14 -12.99 -3.91
N ILE A 585 32.81 -13.57 -2.76
CA ILE A 585 33.62 -14.64 -2.13
C ILE A 585 33.72 -15.84 -3.07
N ARG A 586 32.59 -16.31 -3.61
CA ARG A 586 32.55 -17.44 -4.53
C ARG A 586 33.42 -17.19 -5.78
N ASN A 587 33.35 -15.99 -6.35
CA ASN A 587 34.18 -15.63 -7.52
C ASN A 587 35.69 -15.58 -7.17
N CYS A 588 36.03 -15.10 -5.95
CA CYS A 588 37.41 -15.12 -5.48
C CYS A 588 37.92 -16.56 -5.29
N CYS A 589 37.11 -17.46 -4.72
CA CYS A 589 37.44 -18.86 -4.52
C CYS A 589 37.63 -19.59 -5.88
N GLN A 590 36.75 -19.34 -6.88
CA GLN A 590 36.89 -19.91 -8.21
C GLN A 590 38.16 -19.45 -8.90
N LYS A 591 38.46 -18.15 -8.92
CA LYS A 591 39.69 -17.61 -9.48
C LYS A 591 40.93 -18.17 -8.80
N ARG A 592 40.88 -18.47 -7.49
CA ARG A 592 41.97 -19.10 -6.77
C ARG A 592 42.13 -20.57 -7.18
N SER A 593 41.05 -21.32 -7.35
CA SER A 593 41.03 -22.71 -7.82
C SER A 593 41.61 -22.81 -9.25
N ASP A 594 41.15 -21.91 -10.15
CA ASP A 594 41.63 -21.88 -11.54
C ASP A 594 43.13 -21.55 -11.63
N ARG A 595 43.64 -20.63 -10.79
CA ARG A 595 45.07 -20.33 -10.69
C ARG A 595 45.86 -21.53 -10.14
N THR A 596 45.33 -22.24 -9.16
CA THR A 596 45.99 -23.42 -8.58
C THR A 596 46.03 -24.57 -9.61
N GLY A 597 44.91 -24.77 -10.35
CA GLY A 597 44.86 -25.73 -11.47
C GLY A 597 45.82 -25.40 -12.61
N LEU A 598 45.96 -24.10 -12.94
CA LEU A 598 46.92 -23.67 -13.97
C LEU A 598 48.38 -23.89 -13.53
N ILE A 599 48.67 -23.61 -12.25
CA ILE A 599 50.00 -23.85 -11.68
C ILE A 599 50.33 -25.35 -11.67
N SER A 600 49.37 -26.22 -11.32
CA SER A 600 49.56 -27.68 -11.33
C SER A 600 49.79 -28.20 -12.77
N SER A 601 49.02 -27.71 -13.76
CA SER A 601 49.20 -28.09 -15.17
C SER A 601 50.52 -27.62 -15.74
N ILE A 602 51.02 -26.43 -15.37
CA ILE A 602 52.32 -25.91 -15.77
C ILE A 602 53.46 -26.73 -15.13
N SER A 603 53.29 -27.15 -13.87
CA SER A 603 54.27 -28.01 -13.19
C SER A 603 54.34 -29.42 -13.80
N GLU A 604 53.21 -30.00 -14.21
CA GLU A 604 53.20 -31.31 -14.92
C GLU A 604 53.78 -31.20 -16.31
N THR A 605 53.56 -30.09 -17.04
CA THR A 605 54.18 -29.88 -18.37
C THR A 605 55.70 -29.65 -18.28
N SER A 606 56.19 -29.02 -17.20
CA SER A 606 57.63 -28.82 -16.99
C SER A 606 58.35 -30.12 -16.54
N VAL A 607 57.70 -31.01 -15.82
CA VAL A 607 58.22 -32.31 -15.41
C VAL A 607 58.30 -33.26 -16.62
N ASN A 608 57.27 -33.29 -17.48
CA ASN A 608 57.30 -34.10 -18.71
C ASN A 608 58.23 -33.55 -19.82
N GLY A 609 58.54 -32.26 -19.83
CA GLY A 609 59.49 -31.64 -20.73
C GLY A 609 60.98 -32.03 -20.45
N ASN A 610 61.26 -32.25 -19.15
CA ASN A 610 62.64 -32.67 -18.76
C ASN A 610 62.89 -34.16 -18.90
N LEU A 611 61.90 -35.00 -19.11
CA LEU A 611 62.06 -36.44 -19.38
C LEU A 611 62.28 -36.79 -20.87
N LYS A 612 62.03 -35.85 -21.79
CA LYS A 612 62.29 -36.06 -23.25
C LYS A 612 63.63 -35.56 -23.72
N ASN A 613 64.46 -34.92 -22.89
CA ASN A 613 65.79 -34.47 -23.22
C ASN A 613 66.95 -35.34 -22.63
N SER A 614 66.58 -36.53 -22.12
CA SER A 614 67.59 -37.49 -21.60
C SER A 614 67.45 -38.89 -22.17
N GLU A 615 67.08 -38.97 -23.46
CA GLU A 615 67.29 -40.16 -24.30
C GLU A 615 68.14 -39.81 -25.54
#